data_8934dabfe17cfedfdb37d7bf629e2b53
#
_entry.id   8934dabfe17cfedfdb37d7bf629e2b53
#
_cell.length_a   1.000
_cell.length_b   1.000
_cell.length_c   1.000
_cell.angle_alpha   90.00
_cell.angle_beta   90.00
_cell.angle_gamma   90.00
#
_symmetry.space_group_name_H-M   'P 1'
#
loop_
_entity.id
_entity.type
_entity.pdbx_description
1 polymer ?
#
loop_
_entity_poly.entity_id
_entity_poly.type
_entity_poly.pdbx_seq_one_letter_code
_entity_poly.pdbx_strand_id
1 'polypeptide(L)'
;ICTAYAESIGATQVYHGSALVDSQAGFWDGSKEFLTAINNVNALNRRDRVEIVAPLITKSKKDIILKGIEHGVDFSKTWTCYEGREKACGECTACSSRIKGFASRSKMTSTPKSS
;
A
#
# COMPACT_ATOMS: atom_id res chain seq x y z
N ILE A 1 -6.91 1.31 17.21
CA ILE A 1 -7.62 0.03 17.39
C ILE A 1 -6.68 -1.15 17.14
N CYS A 2 -6.02 -1.21 15.99
CA CYS A 2 -5.11 -2.32 15.67
C CYS A 2 -3.96 -2.45 16.67
N THR A 3 -3.42 -1.34 17.16
CA THR A 3 -2.36 -1.34 18.17
C THR A 3 -2.85 -1.97 19.48
N ALA A 4 -4.05 -1.60 19.94
CA ALA A 4 -4.63 -2.15 21.14
C ALA A 4 -4.88 -3.66 21.00
N TYR A 5 -5.38 -4.09 19.85
CA TYR A 5 -5.59 -5.50 19.58
C TYR A 5 -4.26 -6.26 19.56
N ALA A 6 -3.24 -5.69 18.90
CA ALA A 6 -1.90 -6.29 18.87
C ALA A 6 -1.34 -6.50 20.27
N GLU A 7 -1.47 -5.50 21.14
CA GLU A 7 -1.05 -5.62 22.54
C GLU A 7 -1.76 -6.78 23.21
N SER A 8 -3.07 -6.92 23.01
CA SER A 8 -3.88 -7.94 23.66
C SER A 8 -3.49 -9.37 23.29
N ILE A 9 -2.94 -9.57 22.10
CA ILE A 9 -2.53 -10.89 21.61
C ILE A 9 -1.01 -11.12 21.65
N GLY A 10 -0.26 -10.16 22.21
CA GLY A 10 1.19 -10.25 22.30
C GLY A 10 1.94 -10.02 21.00
N ALA A 11 1.32 -9.42 20.00
CA ALA A 11 1.99 -9.05 18.75
C ALA A 11 2.84 -7.80 18.97
N THR A 12 3.96 -7.72 18.28
CA THR A 12 4.91 -6.61 18.38
C THR A 12 4.90 -5.68 17.18
N GLN A 13 4.24 -6.07 16.10
CA GLN A 13 4.14 -5.29 14.87
C GLN A 13 2.73 -5.33 14.30
N VAL A 14 2.35 -4.20 13.68
CA VAL A 14 1.12 -4.09 12.88
C VAL A 14 1.55 -3.61 11.50
N TYR A 15 1.18 -4.33 10.47
CA TYR A 15 1.49 -3.96 9.10
C TYR A 15 0.36 -3.12 8.51
N HIS A 16 0.73 -2.02 7.87
CA HIS A 16 -0.17 -1.05 7.28
C HIS A 16 0.07 -0.96 5.77
N GLY A 17 -0.99 -0.94 5.00
CA GLY A 17 -0.91 -1.01 3.53
C GLY A 17 -0.75 0.30 2.79
N SER A 18 -0.47 1.40 3.48
CA SER A 18 -0.28 2.70 2.82
C SER A 18 0.86 2.68 1.82
N ALA A 19 0.64 3.37 0.70
CA ALA A 19 1.61 3.52 -0.37
C ALA A 19 1.86 5.00 -0.67
N LEU A 20 2.85 5.30 -1.49
CA LEU A 20 3.20 6.67 -1.85
C LEU A 20 2.00 7.44 -2.45
N VAL A 21 1.18 6.76 -3.24
CA VAL A 21 0.01 7.37 -3.89
C VAL A 21 -0.98 7.93 -2.87
N ASP A 22 -1.08 7.34 -1.69
CA ASP A 22 -2.02 7.79 -0.65
C ASP A 22 -1.67 9.18 -0.14
N SER A 23 -0.41 9.42 0.18
CA SER A 23 0.05 10.75 0.60
C SER A 23 -0.02 11.76 -0.54
N GLN A 24 0.29 11.35 -1.76
CA GLN A 24 0.19 12.20 -2.95
C GLN A 24 -1.25 12.59 -3.25
N ALA A 25 -2.21 11.73 -2.90
CA ALA A 25 -3.64 12.04 -3.04
C ALA A 25 -4.20 12.89 -1.90
N GLY A 26 -3.38 13.25 -0.92
CA GLY A 26 -3.78 14.10 0.18
C GLY A 26 -4.29 13.37 1.43
N PHE A 27 -4.14 12.06 1.49
CA PHE A 27 -4.51 11.29 2.68
C PHE A 27 -3.38 11.38 3.71
N TRP A 28 -3.54 12.27 4.67
CA TRP A 28 -2.52 12.55 5.68
C TRP A 28 -2.21 11.33 6.56
N ASP A 29 -3.20 10.49 6.80
CA ASP A 29 -3.05 9.26 7.58
C ASP A 29 -2.31 8.14 6.83
N GLY A 30 -2.10 8.32 5.53
CA GLY A 30 -1.25 7.46 4.72
C GLY A 30 0.15 8.01 4.51
N SER A 31 0.52 9.07 5.21
CA SER A 31 1.81 9.72 5.04
C SER A 31 2.90 9.12 5.93
N LYS A 32 4.14 9.35 5.52
CA LYS A 32 5.32 8.95 6.30
C LYS A 32 5.40 9.72 7.62
N GLU A 33 5.00 10.98 7.60
CA GLU A 33 4.95 11.85 8.80
C GLU A 33 3.98 11.29 9.83
N PHE A 34 2.80 10.86 9.38
CA PHE A 34 1.82 10.24 10.26
C PHE A 34 2.37 8.94 10.87
N LEU A 35 2.99 8.10 10.04
CA LEU A 35 3.58 6.85 10.51
C LEU A 35 4.62 7.10 11.62
N THR A 36 5.50 8.07 11.41
CA THR A 36 6.52 8.45 12.39
C THR A 36 5.87 8.93 13.69
N ALA A 37 4.87 9.81 13.57
CA ALA A 37 4.19 10.39 14.74
C ALA A 37 3.47 9.32 15.56
N ILE A 38 2.74 8.43 14.91
CA ILE A 38 2.01 7.36 15.63
C ILE A 38 2.96 6.37 16.29
N ASN A 39 4.08 6.06 15.65
CA ASN A 39 5.09 5.21 16.25
C ASN A 39 5.78 5.88 17.45
N ASN A 40 5.96 7.19 17.41
CA ASN A 40 6.46 7.95 18.56
C ASN A 40 5.50 7.88 19.74
N VAL A 41 4.19 7.97 19.48
CA VAL A 41 3.17 7.79 20.51
C VAL A 41 3.21 6.38 21.08
N ASN A 42 3.24 5.37 20.23
CA ASN A 42 3.28 3.97 20.65
C ASN A 42 4.54 3.64 21.45
N ALA A 43 5.64 4.30 21.16
CA ALA A 43 6.92 4.10 21.86
C ALA A 43 6.88 4.58 23.33
N LEU A 44 5.88 5.38 23.70
CA LEU A 44 5.68 5.79 25.10
C LEU A 44 5.19 4.64 25.96
N ASN A 45 4.59 3.63 25.36
CA ASN A 45 4.24 2.39 26.05
C ASN A 45 5.49 1.53 26.20
N ARG A 46 6.11 1.61 27.35
CA ARG A 46 7.37 0.90 27.62
C ARG A 46 7.18 -0.59 27.90
N ARG A 47 5.97 -0.98 28.18
CA ARG A 47 5.63 -2.36 28.55
C ARG A 47 5.30 -3.21 27.33
N ASP A 48 4.39 -2.73 26.50
CA ASP A 48 3.85 -3.47 25.36
C ASP A 48 4.04 -2.63 24.08
N ARG A 49 5.29 -2.41 23.69
CA ARG A 49 5.60 -1.61 22.51
C ARG A 49 5.16 -2.34 21.25
N VAL A 50 4.30 -1.71 20.48
CA VAL A 50 3.88 -2.18 19.16
C VAL A 50 4.34 -1.18 18.12
N GLU A 51 5.02 -1.67 17.08
CA GLU A 51 5.47 -0.85 15.96
C GLU A 51 4.53 -0.99 14.78
N ILE A 52 4.14 0.13 14.18
CA ILE A 52 3.40 0.12 12.92
C ILE A 52 4.41 0.18 11.77
N VAL A 53 4.33 -0.79 10.88
CA VAL A 53 5.24 -0.94 9.74
C VAL A 53 4.44 -0.76 8.45
N ALA A 54 4.87 0.15 7.59
CA ALA A 54 4.25 0.38 6.27
C ALA A 54 5.29 0.14 5.17
N PRO A 55 5.48 -1.11 4.74
CA PRO A 55 6.56 -1.45 3.82
C PRO A 55 6.42 -0.84 2.42
N LEU A 56 5.22 -0.39 2.06
CA LEU A 56 4.95 0.18 0.73
C LEU A 56 4.86 1.71 0.74
N ILE A 57 5.12 2.37 1.87
CA ILE A 57 4.84 3.80 2.04
C ILE A 57 5.64 4.70 1.10
N THR A 58 6.80 4.25 0.63
CA THR A 58 7.62 4.96 -0.35
C THR A 58 7.51 4.38 -1.76
N LYS A 59 6.64 3.39 -1.95
CA LYS A 59 6.51 2.69 -3.23
C LYS A 59 5.42 3.28 -4.10
N SER A 60 5.74 3.48 -5.38
CA SER A 60 4.74 3.88 -6.38
C SER A 60 3.82 2.69 -6.71
N LYS A 61 2.70 2.98 -7.36
CA LYS A 61 1.81 1.91 -7.84
C LYS A 61 2.54 0.95 -8.78
N LYS A 62 3.42 1.45 -9.63
CA LYS A 62 4.24 0.63 -10.51
C LYS A 62 5.12 -0.35 -9.71
N ASP A 63 5.79 0.15 -8.68
CA ASP A 63 6.67 -0.67 -7.85
C ASP A 63 5.89 -1.76 -7.13
N ILE A 64 4.69 -1.44 -6.65
CA ILE A 64 3.81 -2.40 -5.98
C ILE A 64 3.38 -3.50 -6.96
N ILE A 65 3.01 -3.12 -8.18
CA ILE A 65 2.63 -4.10 -9.22
C ILE A 65 3.80 -5.02 -9.56
N LEU A 66 5.00 -4.46 -9.75
CA LEU A 66 6.20 -5.25 -10.02
C LEU A 66 6.49 -6.23 -8.88
N LYS A 67 6.37 -5.75 -7.64
CA LYS A 67 6.55 -6.59 -6.46
C LYS A 67 5.52 -7.72 -6.41
N GLY A 68 4.27 -7.39 -6.71
CA GLY A 68 3.20 -8.38 -6.79
C GLY A 68 3.47 -9.46 -7.82
N ILE A 69 3.96 -9.07 -9.00
CA ILE A 69 4.32 -10.02 -10.05
C ILE A 69 5.46 -10.92 -9.59
N GLU A 70 6.46 -10.35 -8.95
CA GLU A 70 7.58 -11.09 -8.38
C GLU A 70 7.11 -12.18 -7.39
N HIS A 71 6.06 -11.89 -6.64
CA HIS A 71 5.47 -12.80 -5.68
C HIS A 71 4.34 -13.68 -6.24
N GLY A 72 4.10 -13.64 -7.54
CA GLY A 72 3.12 -14.50 -8.19
C GLY A 72 1.66 -14.06 -8.00
N VAL A 73 1.41 -12.79 -7.72
CA VAL A 73 0.05 -12.27 -7.55
C VAL A 73 -0.69 -12.29 -8.88
N ASP A 74 -1.86 -12.92 -8.91
CA ASP A 74 -2.77 -12.87 -10.05
C ASP A 74 -3.65 -11.61 -9.95
N PHE A 75 -3.25 -10.56 -10.66
CA PHE A 75 -3.95 -9.28 -10.61
C PHE A 75 -5.35 -9.31 -11.23
N SER A 76 -5.67 -10.32 -12.03
CA SER A 76 -7.03 -10.48 -12.55
C SER A 76 -8.05 -10.74 -11.45
N LYS A 77 -7.58 -11.22 -10.31
CA LYS A 77 -8.41 -11.50 -9.12
C LYS A 77 -8.41 -10.36 -8.11
N THR A 78 -7.80 -9.22 -8.43
CA THR A 78 -7.71 -8.08 -7.53
C THR A 78 -8.67 -6.98 -7.95
N TRP A 79 -9.10 -6.17 -6.98
CA TRP A 79 -10.06 -5.11 -7.19
C TRP A 79 -9.61 -3.84 -6.48
N THR A 80 -9.62 -2.71 -7.17
CA THR A 80 -9.27 -1.41 -6.56
C THR A 80 -10.33 -0.34 -6.79
N CYS A 81 -11.28 -0.56 -7.70
CA CYS A 81 -12.29 0.44 -8.05
C CYS A 81 -13.17 0.80 -6.85
N TYR A 82 -13.41 2.11 -6.66
CA TYR A 82 -14.25 2.61 -5.57
C TYR A 82 -15.75 2.55 -5.86
N GLU A 83 -16.13 2.41 -7.13
CA GLU A 83 -17.55 2.49 -7.52
C GLU A 83 -18.37 1.25 -7.18
N GLY A 84 -17.72 0.11 -7.00
CA GLY A 84 -18.42 -1.12 -6.60
C GLY A 84 -19.37 -1.68 -7.63
N ARG A 85 -19.16 -1.40 -8.91
CA ARG A 85 -19.99 -1.92 -10.00
C ARG A 85 -19.54 -3.31 -10.40
N GLU A 86 -20.29 -3.93 -11.33
CA GLU A 86 -19.93 -5.24 -11.89
C GLU A 86 -18.55 -5.25 -12.54
N LYS A 87 -18.18 -4.14 -13.19
CA LYS A 87 -16.85 -3.94 -13.76
C LYS A 87 -16.22 -2.69 -13.19
N ALA A 88 -14.88 -2.66 -13.14
CA ALA A 88 -14.15 -1.48 -12.73
C ALA A 88 -14.49 -0.30 -13.66
N CYS A 89 -14.74 0.89 -13.08
CA CYS A 89 -15.19 2.05 -13.86
C CYS A 89 -14.12 2.62 -14.80
N GLY A 90 -12.83 2.40 -14.50
CA GLY A 90 -11.72 2.92 -15.29
C GLY A 90 -11.43 4.41 -15.10
N GLU A 91 -12.22 5.12 -14.30
CA GLU A 91 -12.17 6.59 -14.20
C GLU A 91 -11.86 7.12 -12.79
N CYS A 92 -12.22 6.37 -11.74
CA CYS A 92 -11.93 6.83 -10.38
C CYS A 92 -10.42 6.88 -10.14
N THR A 93 -9.99 7.57 -9.07
CA THR A 93 -8.57 7.73 -8.76
C THR A 93 -7.86 6.39 -8.61
N ALA A 94 -8.52 5.42 -8.01
CA ALA A 94 -7.96 4.07 -7.85
C ALA A 94 -7.78 3.37 -9.19
N CYS A 95 -8.78 3.41 -10.08
CA CYS A 95 -8.68 2.85 -11.42
C CYS A 95 -7.60 3.55 -12.24
N SER A 96 -7.59 4.88 -12.21
CA SER A 96 -6.59 5.67 -12.93
C SER A 96 -5.17 5.33 -12.49
N SER A 97 -4.95 5.24 -11.19
CA SER A 97 -3.64 4.87 -10.61
C SER A 97 -3.24 3.45 -11.03
N ARG A 98 -4.18 2.52 -11.01
CA ARG A 98 -3.95 1.13 -11.42
C ARG A 98 -3.55 1.04 -12.90
N ILE A 99 -4.30 1.71 -13.79
CA ILE A 99 -4.03 1.73 -15.22
C ILE A 99 -2.65 2.31 -15.51
N LYS A 100 -2.33 3.44 -14.89
CA LYS A 100 -1.02 4.09 -15.04
C LYS A 100 0.11 3.20 -14.54
N GLY A 101 -0.11 2.51 -13.44
CA GLY A 101 0.88 1.61 -12.86
C GLY A 101 1.21 0.45 -13.82
N PHE A 102 0.21 -0.17 -14.40
CA PHE A 102 0.41 -1.25 -15.37
C PHE A 102 1.02 -0.73 -16.68
N ALA A 103 0.61 0.43 -17.16
CA ALA A 103 1.18 1.03 -18.37
C ALA A 103 2.67 1.35 -18.18
N SER A 104 3.05 1.89 -17.03
CA SER A 104 4.45 2.16 -16.71
C SER A 104 5.29 0.89 -16.66
N ARG A 105 4.72 -0.17 -16.10
CA ARG A 105 5.36 -1.48 -16.10
C ARG A 105 5.57 -2.01 -17.50
N SER A 106 4.56 -1.91 -18.36
CA SER A 106 4.65 -2.36 -19.75
C SER A 106 5.76 -1.64 -20.50
N LYS A 107 5.92 -0.35 -20.28
CA LYS A 107 7.03 0.42 -20.86
C LYS A 107 8.40 -0.09 -20.41
N MET A 108 8.52 -0.46 -19.14
CA MET A 108 9.77 -1.03 -18.62
C MET A 108 10.05 -2.41 -19.21
N THR A 109 9.02 -3.23 -19.36
CA THR A 109 9.17 -4.59 -19.87
C THR A 109 9.17 -4.66 -21.38
N SER A 110 8.96 -3.56 -22.09
CA SER A 110 9.02 -3.50 -23.54
C SER A 110 10.45 -3.44 -24.07
N THR A 111 11.45 -3.56 -23.23
CA THR A 111 12.84 -3.70 -23.67
C THR A 111 13.00 -4.99 -24.49
N PRO A 112 13.96 -5.04 -25.41
CA PRO A 112 14.08 -6.15 -26.36
C PRO A 112 14.09 -7.54 -25.76
N LYS A 113 14.59 -7.67 -24.57
CA LYS A 113 14.68 -8.97 -23.88
C LYS A 113 13.41 -9.43 -23.21
N SER A 114 12.42 -8.59 -23.12
CA SER A 114 11.25 -8.86 -22.32
C SER A 114 10.19 -9.65 -23.04
N SER A 115 10.47 -10.06 -24.22
CA SER A 115 9.60 -10.88 -25.06
C SER A 115 8.37 -11.44 -24.37
#